data_8773cd2cfc53da8ec0897c796972cbf6
#
_entry.id   8773cd2cfc53da8ec0897c796972cbf6
#
_cell.length_a   1.000
_cell.length_b   1.000
_cell.length_c   1.000
_cell.angle_alpha   90.00
_cell.angle_beta   90.00
_cell.angle_gamma   90.00
#
_symmetry.space_group_name_H-M   'P 1'
#
loop_
_entity.id
_entity.type
_entity.pdbx_description
1 polymer ?
#
loop_
_entity_poly.entity_id
_entity_poly.type
_entity_poly.pdbx_seq_one_letter_code
_entity_poly.pdbx_strand_id
1 'polypeptide(L)' 'MNGAVSICDVEKYKKIYQEIAQLDPEDTLQLILEADTEEQREFYQVVGDFLLQKKQKEVIERNLF' A
#
# COMPACT_ATOMS: atom_id res chain seq x y z
N MET A 1 -4.66 -19.63 24.23
CA MET A 1 -4.60 -19.44 23.70
C MET A 1 -4.49 -18.92 23.08
N ASN A 2 -4.66 -18.72 22.95
CA ASN A 2 -4.63 -18.28 22.37
C ASN A 2 -4.79 -17.75 21.60
N GLY A 3 -4.81 -17.86 22.14
CA GLY A 3 -5.14 -18.24 20.83
C GLY A 3 -5.55 -17.14 19.92
N ALA A 4 -6.62 -16.57 20.15
CA ALA A 4 -7.11 -15.51 19.28
C ALA A 4 -6.06 -14.44 19.02
N VAL A 5 -5.20 -14.26 19.95
CA VAL A 5 -4.12 -13.28 19.86
C VAL A 5 -3.23 -13.57 18.67
N SER A 6 -3.03 -14.84 18.37
CA SER A 6 -2.11 -15.23 17.32
C SER A 6 -2.67 -15.01 15.92
N ILE A 7 -3.93 -14.69 15.80
CA ILE A 7 -4.56 -14.56 14.49
C ILE A 7 -4.00 -13.40 13.71
N CYS A 8 -3.75 -12.30 14.38
CA CYS A 8 -3.30 -11.11 13.68
C CYS A 8 -2.26 -10.35 14.49
N ASP A 9 -1.09 -10.17 13.91
CA ASP A 9 -0.04 -9.37 14.51
C ASP A 9 -0.19 -7.94 14.00
N VAL A 10 -0.95 -7.14 14.71
CA VAL A 10 -1.27 -5.77 14.33
C VAL A 10 -0.02 -4.94 14.14
N GLU A 11 0.94 -5.09 15.03
CA GLU A 11 2.18 -4.31 14.95
C GLU A 11 2.96 -4.61 13.67
N LYS A 12 3.02 -5.88 13.31
CA LYS A 12 3.70 -6.31 12.09
C LYS A 12 3.05 -5.68 10.86
N TYR A 13 1.73 -5.71 10.81
CA TYR A 13 1.02 -5.21 9.63
C TYR A 13 0.99 -3.70 9.58
N LYS A 14 1.07 -3.02 10.72
CA LYS A 14 1.24 -1.59 10.73
C LYS A 14 2.57 -1.19 10.09
N LYS A 15 3.62 -1.93 10.39
CA LYS A 15 4.93 -1.67 9.77
C LYS A 15 4.89 -1.88 8.27
N ILE A 16 4.23 -2.95 7.84
CA ILE A 16 4.07 -3.22 6.41
C ILE A 16 3.31 -2.09 5.74
N TYR A 17 2.25 -1.64 6.37
CA TYR A 17 1.48 -0.52 5.84
C TYR A 17 2.35 0.73 5.70
N GLN A 18 3.14 1.04 6.72
CA GLN A 18 4.00 2.20 6.70
C GLN A 18 5.03 2.13 5.58
N GLU A 19 5.58 0.95 5.37
CA GLU A 19 6.54 0.76 4.29
C GLU A 19 5.89 0.94 2.93
N ILE A 20 4.71 0.37 2.75
CA ILE A 20 3.97 0.52 1.50
C ILE A 20 3.59 1.97 1.27
N ALA A 21 3.18 2.66 2.32
CA ALA A 21 2.75 4.05 2.20
C ALA A 21 3.88 4.99 1.80
N GLN A 22 5.13 4.56 1.94
CA GLN A 22 6.30 5.36 1.55
C GLN A 22 6.71 5.13 0.11
N LEU A 23 6.12 4.15 -0.56
CA LEU A 23 6.44 3.89 -1.95
C LEU A 23 5.96 5.02 -2.85
N ASP A 24 6.74 5.27 -3.89
CA ASP A 24 6.30 6.19 -4.93
C ASP A 24 5.44 5.45 -5.95
N PRO A 25 4.55 6.15 -6.65
CA PRO A 25 3.78 5.51 -7.71
C PRO A 25 4.65 4.82 -8.77
N GLU A 26 5.83 5.34 -9.02
CA GLU A 26 6.76 4.73 -9.96
C GLU A 26 7.24 3.37 -9.48
N ASP A 27 7.41 3.21 -8.18
CA ASP A 27 7.82 1.94 -7.61
C ASP A 27 6.73 0.89 -7.79
N THR A 28 5.48 1.30 -7.70
CA THR A 28 4.39 0.35 -7.90
C THR A 28 4.29 -0.12 -9.34
N LEU A 29 4.62 0.74 -10.29
CA LEU A 29 4.70 0.31 -11.69
C LEU A 29 5.75 -0.77 -11.88
N GLN A 30 6.89 -0.60 -11.23
CA GLN A 30 7.94 -1.60 -11.29
C GLN A 30 7.47 -2.93 -10.71
N LEU A 31 6.78 -2.87 -9.58
CA LEU A 31 6.22 -4.06 -8.95
C LEU A 31 5.23 -4.77 -9.85
N ILE A 32 4.39 -4.01 -10.53
CA ILE A 32 3.41 -4.56 -11.46
C ILE A 32 4.11 -5.30 -12.60
N LEU A 33 5.15 -4.70 -13.14
CA LEU A 33 5.88 -5.30 -14.25
C LEU A 33 6.60 -6.57 -13.84
N GLU A 34 7.03 -6.66 -12.59
CA GLU A 34 7.79 -7.79 -12.10
C GLU A 34 6.94 -8.80 -11.32
N ALA A 35 5.63 -8.61 -11.32
CA ALA A 35 4.75 -9.53 -10.59
C ALA A 35 4.83 -10.93 -11.20
N ASP A 36 4.92 -11.93 -10.33
CA ASP A 36 5.03 -13.32 -10.76
C ASP A 36 3.70 -13.92 -11.18
N THR A 37 2.62 -13.42 -10.60
CA THR A 37 1.29 -13.93 -10.88
C THR A 37 0.35 -12.78 -11.16
N GLU A 38 -0.77 -13.10 -11.79
CA GLU A 38 -1.79 -12.12 -12.08
C GLU A 38 -2.41 -11.57 -10.79
N GLU A 39 -2.53 -12.44 -9.80
CA GLU A 39 -3.05 -12.05 -8.50
C GLU A 39 -2.15 -11.02 -7.83
N GLN A 40 -0.84 -11.20 -7.90
CA GLN A 40 0.11 -10.22 -7.39
C GLN A 40 0.01 -8.91 -8.14
N ARG A 41 -0.15 -8.99 -9.46
CA ARG A 41 -0.29 -7.80 -10.28
C ARG A 41 -1.50 -6.97 -9.87
N GLU A 42 -2.62 -7.64 -9.68
CA GLU A 42 -3.84 -6.96 -9.24
C GLU A 42 -3.64 -6.30 -7.88
N PHE A 43 -2.97 -7.00 -6.98
CA PHE A 43 -2.68 -6.45 -5.66
C PHE A 43 -1.84 -5.18 -5.78
N TYR A 44 -0.79 -5.22 -6.60
CA TYR A 44 0.07 -4.04 -6.76
C TYR A 44 -0.66 -2.90 -7.44
N GLN A 45 -1.61 -3.20 -8.32
CA GLN A 45 -2.42 -2.15 -8.93
C GLN A 45 -3.29 -1.45 -7.88
N VAL A 46 -3.88 -2.21 -6.97
CA VAL A 46 -4.67 -1.64 -5.89
C VAL A 46 -3.80 -0.76 -5.00
N VAL A 47 -2.60 -1.24 -4.68
CA VAL A 47 -1.65 -0.46 -3.89
C VAL A 47 -1.30 0.84 -4.61
N GLY A 48 -1.04 0.74 -5.91
CA GLY A 48 -0.72 1.92 -6.71
C GLY A 48 -1.84 2.94 -6.69
N ASP A 49 -3.07 2.47 -6.85
CA ASP A 49 -4.23 3.37 -6.81
C ASP A 49 -4.36 4.04 -5.46
N PHE A 50 -4.15 3.28 -4.39
CA PHE A 50 -4.19 3.82 -3.05
C PHE A 50 -3.16 4.93 -2.86
N LEU A 51 -1.94 4.71 -3.33
CA LEU A 51 -0.87 5.69 -3.19
C LEU A 51 -1.14 6.94 -4.01
N LEU A 52 -1.68 6.77 -5.21
CA LEU A 52 -2.04 7.90 -6.05
C LEU A 52 -3.13 8.74 -5.40
N GLN A 53 -4.16 8.09 -4.87
CA GLN A 53 -5.24 8.79 -4.21
C GLN A 53 -4.74 9.55 -2.99
N LYS A 54 -3.85 8.93 -2.24
CA LYS A 54 -3.28 9.57 -1.06
C LYS A 54 -2.50 10.82 -1.46
N LYS A 55 -1.71 10.72 -2.51
CA LYS A 55 -0.92 11.84 -2.98
C LYS A 55 -1.80 12.96 -3.51
N GLN A 56 -2.85 12.62 -4.26
CA GLN A 56 -3.78 13.60 -4.77
C GLN A 56 -4.50 14.32 -3.64
N LYS A 57 -4.87 13.57 -2.61
CA LYS A 57 -5.55 14.14 -1.47
C LYS A 57 -4.66 15.15 -0.75
N GLU A 58 -3.38 14.83 -0.60
CA GLU A 58 -2.44 15.74 0.03
C GLU A 58 -2.29 17.01 -0.77
N VAL A 59 -2.22 16.90 -2.08
CA VAL A 59 -2.10 18.06 -2.96
C VAL A 59 -3.33 18.93 -2.86
N ILE A 60 -4.51 18.32 -2.86
CA ILE A 60 -5.76 19.07 -2.75
C ILE A 60 -5.82 19.81 -1.42
N GLU A 61 -5.45 19.16 -0.35
CA GLU A 61 -5.46 19.79 0.97
C GLU A 61 -4.50 20.98 1.03
N ARG A 62 -3.35 20.87 0.38
CA ARG A 62 -2.39 21.98 0.34
C ARG A 62 -2.92 23.17 -0.45
N ASN A 63 -3.76 22.92 -1.43
CA ASN A 63 -4.29 23.95 -2.29
C ASN A 63 -5.58 24.57 -1.77
N LEU A 64 -6.12 24.03 -0.71
CA LEU A 64 -7.29 24.60 -0.05
C LEU A 64 -6.83 25.67 0.91
N PHE A 65 -7.41 26.82 0.76
CA PHE A 65 -7.05 27.98 1.61
C PHE A 65 -8.21 28.46 2.39
#